data_d3c3324304a4409fc06015b27c86c535
#
_entry.id   d3c3324304a4409fc06015b27c86c535
#
_cell.length_a   1.000
_cell.length_b   1.000
_cell.length_c   1.000
_cell.angle_alpha   90.00
_cell.angle_beta   90.00
_cell.angle_gamma   90.00
#
_symmetry.space_group_name_H-M   'P 1'
#
loop_
_entity.id
_entity.type
_entity.pdbx_description
1 polymer ?
#
loop_
_entity_poly.entity_id
_entity_poly.type
_entity_poly.pdbx_seq_one_letter_code
_entity_poly.pdbx_strand_id
1 'polypeptide(L)'
;MITYVYNISLVLDDKQNYESLYNYLDSFGDDYFAITKTSFIIATSLRVNDLKSQLVSKTNKTDKIYIFSLSKGFVTWHGLDDSEEALQLILSKNTYR
;
A
#
# COMPACT_ATOMS: atom_id res chain seq x y z
N MET A 1 -7.59 4.17 -18.21
CA MET A 1 -7.68 4.44 -16.76
C MET A 1 -6.29 4.63 -16.20
N ILE A 2 -6.09 5.66 -15.37
CA ILE A 2 -4.80 5.90 -14.72
C ILE A 2 -4.70 5.00 -13.48
N THR A 3 -3.59 4.30 -13.36
CA THR A 3 -3.29 3.49 -12.18
C THR A 3 -2.08 4.09 -11.48
N TYR A 4 -2.21 4.28 -10.18
CA TYR A 4 -1.14 4.76 -9.31
C TYR A 4 -0.61 3.61 -8.49
N VAL A 5 0.68 3.65 -8.18
CA VAL A 5 1.28 2.69 -7.25
C VAL A 5 1.79 3.47 -6.05
N TYR A 6 1.39 3.04 -4.86
CA TYR A 6 1.73 3.70 -3.61
C TYR A 6 2.44 2.75 -2.66
N ASN A 7 3.38 3.29 -1.90
CA ASN A 7 3.83 2.65 -0.67
C ASN A 7 3.05 3.25 0.50
N ILE A 8 2.50 2.40 1.33
CA ILE A 8 1.78 2.79 2.55
C ILE A 8 2.58 2.29 3.73
N SER A 9 2.92 3.20 4.64
CA SER A 9 3.61 2.88 5.89
C SER A 9 2.74 3.31 7.05
N LEU A 10 2.51 2.39 7.98
CA LEU A 10 1.62 2.61 9.12
C LEU A 10 2.39 2.54 10.43
N VAL A 11 2.04 3.41 11.37
CA VAL A 11 2.45 3.29 12.77
C VAL A 11 1.17 3.13 13.57
N LEU A 12 0.89 1.90 14.00
CA LEU A 12 -0.38 1.54 14.61
C LEU A 12 -0.24 1.39 16.12
N ASP A 13 -1.30 1.75 16.83
CA ASP A 13 -1.41 1.51 18.27
C ASP A 13 -1.89 0.07 18.48
N ASP A 14 -1.03 -0.79 18.98
CA ASP A 14 -1.28 -2.23 19.14
C ASP A 14 -2.47 -2.57 20.05
N LYS A 15 -3.04 -1.60 20.71
CA LYS A 15 -4.19 -1.81 21.61
C LYS A 15 -5.52 -1.91 20.88
N GLN A 16 -5.55 -1.67 19.57
CA GLN A 16 -6.77 -1.60 18.79
C GLN A 16 -6.92 -2.79 17.85
N ASN A 17 -8.16 -3.03 17.45
CA ASN A 17 -8.48 -4.05 16.45
C ASN A 17 -8.44 -3.41 15.05
N TYR A 18 -7.60 -3.96 14.20
CA TYR A 18 -7.41 -3.47 12.83
C TYR A 18 -8.00 -4.40 11.78
N GLU A 19 -8.95 -5.24 12.14
CA GLU A 19 -9.56 -6.19 11.21
C GLU A 19 -10.14 -5.49 9.97
N SER A 20 -10.85 -4.38 10.17
CA SER A 20 -11.42 -3.61 9.08
C SER A 20 -10.36 -3.07 8.12
N LEU A 21 -9.24 -2.60 8.68
CA LEU A 21 -8.11 -2.10 7.88
C LEU A 21 -7.52 -3.22 7.01
N TYR A 22 -7.22 -4.36 7.60
CA TYR A 22 -6.59 -5.47 6.87
C TYR A 22 -7.55 -6.09 5.87
N ASN A 23 -8.84 -6.17 6.18
CA ASN A 23 -9.84 -6.62 5.21
C ASN A 23 -9.91 -5.67 4.00
N TYR A 24 -9.82 -4.37 4.24
CA TYR A 24 -9.78 -3.40 3.16
C TYR A 24 -8.54 -3.60 2.27
N LEU A 25 -7.35 -3.76 2.89
CA LEU A 25 -6.11 -3.99 2.14
C LEU A 25 -6.19 -5.30 1.34
N ASP A 26 -6.70 -6.36 1.94
CA ASP A 26 -6.85 -7.64 1.25
C ASP A 26 -7.80 -7.55 0.05
N SER A 27 -8.73 -6.60 0.06
CA SER A 27 -9.66 -6.41 -1.05
C SER A 27 -8.98 -5.98 -2.35
N PHE A 28 -7.75 -5.49 -2.29
CA PHE A 28 -6.99 -5.16 -3.49
C PHE A 28 -6.49 -6.41 -4.24
N GLY A 29 -6.52 -7.59 -3.60
CA GLY A 29 -6.14 -8.84 -4.26
C GLY A 29 -4.71 -8.80 -4.76
N ASP A 30 -4.53 -9.06 -6.06
CA ASP A 30 -3.20 -9.08 -6.69
C ASP A 30 -2.55 -7.70 -6.79
N ASP A 31 -3.30 -6.62 -6.51
CA ASP A 31 -2.79 -5.25 -6.51
C ASP A 31 -2.29 -4.82 -5.13
N TYR A 32 -2.03 -5.77 -4.26
CA TYR A 32 -1.56 -5.56 -2.90
C TYR A 32 -0.33 -6.44 -2.63
N PHE A 33 0.71 -5.83 -2.09
CA PHE A 33 1.94 -6.52 -1.73
C PHE A 33 2.37 -6.07 -0.34
N ALA A 34 2.38 -6.99 0.62
CA ALA A 34 2.81 -6.68 1.98
C ALA A 34 4.33 -6.86 2.10
N ILE A 35 5.03 -5.77 2.44
CA ILE A 35 6.46 -5.83 2.76
C ILE A 35 6.63 -6.29 4.21
N THR A 36 5.86 -5.69 5.10
CA THR A 36 5.76 -6.07 6.51
C THR A 36 4.29 -5.98 6.92
N LYS A 37 3.99 -6.21 8.19
CA LYS A 37 2.62 -6.04 8.72
C LYS A 37 2.12 -4.60 8.63
N THR A 38 3.02 -3.63 8.50
CA THR A 38 2.69 -2.21 8.53
C THR A 38 3.23 -1.45 7.34
N SER A 39 3.78 -2.15 6.35
CA SER A 39 4.30 -1.51 5.13
C SER A 39 3.82 -2.30 3.91
N PHE A 40 3.17 -1.61 2.99
CA PHE A 40 2.50 -2.24 1.85
C PHE A 40 2.75 -1.47 0.56
N ILE A 41 2.65 -2.17 -0.56
CA ILE A 41 2.60 -1.54 -1.88
C ILE A 41 1.25 -1.93 -2.49
N ILE A 42 0.52 -0.94 -2.99
CA ILE A 42 -0.75 -1.17 -3.68
C ILE A 42 -0.78 -0.45 -5.02
N ALA A 43 -1.54 -1.02 -5.95
CA ALA A 43 -1.85 -0.40 -7.23
C ALA A 43 -3.36 -0.10 -7.26
N THR A 44 -3.73 1.15 -7.57
CA THR A 44 -5.12 1.57 -7.53
C THR A 44 -5.34 2.78 -8.42
N SER A 45 -6.58 3.00 -8.85
CA SER A 45 -6.97 4.21 -9.55
C SER A 45 -7.32 5.36 -8.59
N LEU A 46 -7.34 5.11 -7.29
CA LEU A 46 -7.61 6.14 -6.29
C LEU A 46 -6.48 7.16 -6.24
N ARG A 47 -6.83 8.43 -6.12
CA ARG A 47 -5.84 9.48 -5.87
C ARG A 47 -5.40 9.42 -4.41
N VAL A 48 -4.24 10.01 -4.13
CA VAL A 48 -3.61 9.90 -2.81
C VAL A 48 -4.53 10.37 -1.68
N ASN A 49 -5.27 11.45 -1.86
CA ASN A 49 -6.16 11.96 -0.81
C ASN A 49 -7.38 11.07 -0.60
N ASP A 50 -7.88 10.44 -1.65
CA ASP A 50 -9.00 9.51 -1.53
C ASP A 50 -8.55 8.24 -0.81
N LEU A 51 -7.37 7.73 -1.16
CA LEU A 51 -6.78 6.60 -0.46
C LEU A 51 -6.55 6.90 1.01
N LYS A 52 -6.01 8.09 1.31
CA LYS A 52 -5.81 8.53 2.70
C LYS A 52 -7.13 8.52 3.47
N SER A 53 -8.19 9.06 2.89
CA SER A 53 -9.50 9.11 3.54
C SER A 53 -10.03 7.71 3.86
N GLN A 54 -9.85 6.75 2.95
CA GLN A 54 -10.24 5.37 3.18
C GLN A 54 -9.47 4.76 4.35
N LEU A 55 -8.15 4.97 4.40
CA LEU A 55 -7.32 4.42 5.45
C LEU A 55 -7.60 5.07 6.80
N VAL A 56 -7.79 6.38 6.83
CA VAL A 56 -8.11 7.12 8.06
C VAL A 56 -9.41 6.60 8.67
N SER A 57 -10.41 6.27 7.83
CA SER A 57 -11.70 5.78 8.33
C SER A 57 -11.59 4.40 9.02
N LYS A 58 -10.48 3.70 8.84
CA LYS A 58 -10.25 2.34 9.36
C LYS A 58 -9.16 2.27 10.42
N THR A 59 -8.65 3.42 10.84
CA THR A 59 -7.59 3.53 11.84
C THR A 59 -8.05 4.44 12.98
N ASN A 60 -7.21 4.63 13.98
CA ASN A 60 -7.50 5.44 15.15
C ASN A 60 -6.79 6.78 15.08
N LYS A 61 -7.22 7.75 15.90
CA LYS A 61 -6.64 9.09 15.91
C LYS A 61 -5.14 9.11 16.25
N THR A 62 -4.69 8.12 17.00
CA THR A 62 -3.28 8.01 17.41
C THR A 62 -2.42 7.29 16.39
N ASP A 63 -3.03 6.68 15.39
CA ASP A 63 -2.30 5.98 14.33
C ASP A 63 -1.71 6.98 13.35
N LYS A 64 -0.56 6.61 12.76
CA LYS A 64 0.09 7.41 11.74
C LYS A 64 0.06 6.68 10.42
N ILE A 65 -0.20 7.42 9.34
CA ILE A 65 -0.29 6.88 8.00
C ILE A 65 0.61 7.71 7.09
N TYR A 66 1.52 7.04 6.38
CA TYR A 66 2.37 7.66 5.37
C TYR A 66 2.08 7.02 4.03
N ILE A 67 1.82 7.82 3.02
CA ILE A 67 1.55 7.34 1.67
C ILE A 67 2.53 8.01 0.72
N PHE A 68 3.32 7.20 0.03
CA PHE A 68 4.29 7.67 -0.95
C PHE A 68 3.89 7.19 -2.34
N SER A 69 3.80 8.12 -3.28
CA SER A 69 3.59 7.74 -4.68
C SER A 69 4.91 7.24 -5.26
N LEU A 70 4.87 6.06 -5.86
CA LEU A 70 6.06 5.44 -6.44
C LEU A 70 6.11 5.71 -7.95
N SER A 71 7.29 6.03 -8.46
CA SER A 71 7.53 6.21 -9.87
C SER A 71 8.32 5.02 -10.42
N LYS A 72 7.92 4.54 -11.58
CA LYS A 72 8.62 3.44 -12.24
C LYS A 72 10.10 3.81 -12.46
N GLY A 73 10.99 2.89 -12.09
CA GLY A 73 12.41 3.08 -12.23
C GLY A 73 13.11 3.67 -11.02
N PHE A 74 12.36 4.10 -10.01
CA PHE A 74 12.92 4.68 -8.78
C PHE A 74 12.74 3.78 -7.55
N VAL A 75 12.49 2.50 -7.78
CA VAL A 75 12.30 1.52 -6.71
C VAL A 75 13.35 0.43 -6.86
N THR A 76 14.03 0.14 -5.76
CA THR A 76 14.97 -0.97 -5.68
C THR A 76 14.75 -1.71 -4.37
N TRP A 77 15.18 -2.96 -4.31
CA TRP A 77 15.01 -3.79 -3.12
C TRP A 77 16.11 -4.83 -3.02
N HIS A 78 16.21 -5.41 -1.84
CA HIS A 78 17.12 -6.50 -1.54
C HIS A 78 16.43 -7.43 -0.54
N GLY A 79 16.66 -8.73 -0.67
CA GLY A 79 16.17 -9.70 0.32
C GLY A 79 14.78 -10.25 0.04
N LEU A 80 14.23 -10.02 -1.16
CA LEU A 80 13.01 -10.68 -1.58
C LEU A 80 13.38 -12.01 -2.25
N ASP A 81 12.79 -13.10 -1.77
CA ASP A 81 13.02 -14.41 -2.33
C ASP A 81 12.02 -14.68 -3.45
N ASP A 82 10.97 -15.45 -3.15
CA ASP A 82 9.99 -15.86 -4.14
C ASP A 82 8.96 -14.78 -4.48
N SER A 83 9.01 -13.66 -3.74
CA SER A 83 8.04 -12.57 -3.89
C SER A 83 8.47 -11.49 -4.87
N GLU A 84 9.68 -11.56 -5.42
CA GLU A 84 10.21 -10.52 -6.31
C GLU A 84 9.34 -10.32 -7.54
N GLU A 85 8.89 -11.41 -8.14
CA GLU A 85 8.05 -11.37 -9.33
C GLU A 85 6.73 -10.66 -9.07
N ALA A 86 6.11 -10.91 -7.91
CA ALA A 86 4.87 -10.25 -7.51
C ALA A 86 5.06 -8.76 -7.35
N LEU A 87 6.17 -8.34 -6.73
CA LEU A 87 6.49 -6.93 -6.57
C LEU A 87 6.71 -6.24 -7.92
N GLN A 88 7.48 -6.86 -8.82
CA GLN A 88 7.71 -6.33 -10.16
C GLN A 88 6.39 -6.16 -10.92
N LEU A 89 5.50 -7.13 -10.81
CA LEU A 89 4.21 -7.08 -11.48
C LEU A 89 3.36 -5.90 -11.01
N ILE A 90 3.31 -5.66 -9.69
CA ILE A 90 2.58 -4.52 -9.14
C ILE A 90 3.19 -3.21 -9.62
N LEU A 91 4.51 -3.06 -9.53
CA LEU A 91 5.18 -1.83 -9.93
C LEU A 91 4.98 -1.52 -11.41
N SER A 92 4.90 -2.55 -12.26
CA SER A 92 4.67 -2.37 -13.69
C SER A 92 3.28 -1.81 -14.02
N LYS A 93 2.34 -1.87 -13.09
CA LYS A 93 0.97 -1.36 -13.28
C LYS A 93 0.87 0.16 -13.17
N ASN A 94 1.93 0.82 -12.69
CA ASN A 94 1.93 2.27 -12.53
C ASN A 94 1.89 2.96 -13.90
N THR A 95 0.80 3.65 -14.20
CA THR A 95 0.61 4.41 -15.44
C THR A 95 0.74 5.91 -15.21
N TYR A 96 0.88 6.35 -13.97
CA TYR A 96 1.08 7.75 -13.62
C TYR A 96 2.53 8.16 -13.84
N ARG A 97 2.73 9.35 -14.38
CA ARG A 97 4.07 9.89 -14.68
C ARG A 97 4.24 11.30 -14.14
#